data_d49afd34f85185dda309b870e9e38b51
#
_entry.id   d49afd34f85185dda309b870e9e38b51
#
_cell.length_a   1.000
_cell.length_b   1.000
_cell.length_c   1.000
_cell.angle_alpha   90.00
_cell.angle_beta   90.00
_cell.angle_gamma   90.00
#
_symmetry.space_group_name_H-M   'P 1'
#
loop_
_entity.id
_entity.type
_entity.pdbx_description
1 polymer ?
#
loop_
_entity_poly.entity_id
_entity_poly.type
_entity_poly.pdbx_seq_one_letter_code
_entity_poly.pdbx_strand_id
1 'polypeptide(L)' 'MYATRLLNQIYHLVPNGGDHTLCGLRISRLPVGTKLPGNLQLVQEVPPNKTVCKHCERIKNQAD' A
#
# COMPACT_ATOMS: atom_id res chain seq x y z
N MET A 1 -2.88 -8.06 1.25
CA MET A 1 -1.72 -7.30 1.70
C MET A 1 -1.93 -5.81 1.48
N TYR A 2 -1.16 -5.00 2.14
CA TYR A 2 -1.31 -3.55 2.11
C TYR A 2 0.04 -2.90 1.88
N ALA A 3 0.05 -1.66 1.41
CA ALA A 3 1.26 -0.90 1.22
C ALA A 3 1.08 0.50 1.80
N THR A 4 2.10 1.02 2.46
CA THR A 4 2.04 2.33 3.07
C THR A 4 3.42 2.99 3.05
N ARG A 5 3.42 4.32 3.08
CA ARG A 5 4.64 5.11 3.25
C ARG A 5 4.84 5.47 4.70
N LEU A 6 6.08 5.54 5.13
CA LEU A 6 6.43 5.78 6.52
C LEU A 6 5.77 7.04 7.09
N LEU A 7 5.78 8.13 6.32
CA LEU A 7 5.27 9.43 6.78
C LEU A 7 3.85 9.74 6.31
N ASN A 8 3.20 8.80 5.63
CA ASN A 8 1.86 9.01 5.11
C ASN A 8 0.83 8.35 6.02
N GLN A 9 -0.32 8.99 6.19
CA GLN A 9 -1.41 8.45 6.99
C GLN A 9 -2.39 7.62 6.16
N ILE A 10 -2.04 7.30 4.92
CA ILE A 10 -2.87 6.52 4.02
C ILE A 10 -2.18 5.21 3.71
N TYR A 11 -2.93 4.09 3.70
CA TYR A 11 -2.43 2.82 3.23
C TYR A 11 -3.20 2.41 1.96
N HIS A 12 -2.54 1.60 1.13
CA HIS A 12 -3.09 1.16 -0.14
C HIS A 12 -3.37 -0.33 -0.11
N LEU A 13 -4.31 -0.78 -0.95
CA LEU A 13 -4.64 -2.20 -1.08
C LEU A 13 -3.76 -2.82 -2.16
N VAL A 14 -3.25 -4.02 -1.89
CA VAL A 14 -2.34 -4.72 -2.81
C VAL A 14 -2.92 -6.10 -3.10
N PRO A 15 -3.11 -6.47 -4.38
CA PRO A 15 -3.55 -7.82 -4.73
C PRO A 15 -2.46 -8.84 -4.38
N ASN A 16 -2.87 -10.08 -4.15
CA ASN A 16 -1.93 -11.15 -3.81
C ASN A 16 -0.83 -11.28 -4.85
N GLY A 17 0.43 -11.26 -4.39
CA GLY A 17 1.58 -11.38 -5.26
C GLY A 17 1.84 -10.19 -6.15
N GLY A 18 1.15 -9.07 -5.94
CA GLY A 18 1.30 -7.90 -6.78
C GLY A 18 2.47 -7.01 -6.39
N ASP A 19 2.99 -6.31 -7.37
CA ASP A 19 4.03 -5.31 -7.18
C ASP A 19 3.47 -3.89 -7.21
N HIS A 20 2.17 -3.76 -7.35
CA HIS A 20 1.49 -2.48 -7.48
C HIS A 20 0.28 -2.46 -6.57
N THR A 21 -0.08 -1.27 -6.12
CA THR A 21 -1.35 -1.07 -5.42
C THR A 21 -2.50 -1.13 -6.42
N LEU A 22 -3.73 -1.24 -5.92
CA LEU A 22 -4.89 -1.22 -6.80
C LEU A 22 -5.00 0.09 -7.58
N CYS A 23 -4.54 1.19 -7.00
CA CYS A 23 -4.56 2.49 -7.69
C CYS A 23 -3.37 2.69 -8.64
N GLY A 24 -2.50 1.69 -8.80
CA GLY A 24 -1.44 1.73 -9.80
C GLY A 24 -0.07 2.20 -9.31
N LEU A 25 0.10 2.41 -8.02
CA LEU A 25 1.40 2.81 -7.49
C LEU A 25 2.33 1.60 -7.37
N ARG A 26 3.57 1.78 -7.81
CA ARG A 26 4.57 0.73 -7.74
C ARG A 26 5.14 0.61 -6.33
N ILE A 27 5.28 -0.63 -5.85
CA ILE A 27 5.83 -0.91 -4.54
C ILE A 27 7.33 -1.16 -4.68
N SER A 28 8.13 -0.44 -3.87
CA SER A 28 9.57 -0.63 -3.85
C SER A 28 9.92 -1.91 -3.10
N ARG A 29 10.76 -2.75 -3.71
CA ARG A 29 11.28 -3.96 -3.08
C ARG A 29 12.68 -3.69 -2.54
N LEU A 30 12.76 -2.83 -1.55
CA LEU A 30 14.04 -2.53 -0.92
C LEU A 30 14.37 -3.59 0.13
N PRO A 31 15.68 -3.78 0.42
CA PRO A 31 16.07 -4.72 1.47
C PRO A 31 15.40 -4.42 2.80
N VAL A 32 15.20 -5.46 3.58
CA VAL A 32 14.61 -5.34 4.92
C VAL A 32 15.45 -4.36 5.74
N GLY A 33 14.78 -3.43 6.40
CA GLY A 33 15.46 -2.40 7.19
C GLY A 33 15.69 -1.09 6.48
N THR A 34 15.49 -1.03 5.17
CA THR A 34 15.60 0.23 4.44
C THR A 34 14.34 1.06 4.69
N LYS A 35 14.50 2.22 5.32
CA LYS A 35 13.37 3.10 5.66
C LYS A 35 13.52 4.43 4.95
N LEU A 36 13.13 4.46 3.69
CA LEU A 36 13.13 5.71 2.92
C LEU A 36 11.72 6.29 2.94
N PRO A 37 11.54 7.54 3.41
CA PRO A 37 10.20 8.11 3.62
C PRO A 37 9.30 8.13 2.39
N GLY A 38 9.87 8.24 1.21
CA GLY A 38 9.08 8.30 -0.02
C GLY A 38 8.65 6.96 -0.58
N ASN A 39 9.10 5.85 -0.01
CA ASN A 39 8.87 4.53 -0.58
C ASN A 39 7.68 3.82 0.06
N LEU A 40 6.89 3.14 -0.78
CA LEU A 40 5.83 2.27 -0.30
C LEU A 40 6.45 0.98 0.24
N GLN A 41 6.02 0.59 1.43
CA GLN A 41 6.45 -0.66 2.06
C GLN A 41 5.27 -1.61 2.17
N LEU A 42 5.50 -2.86 1.83
CA LEU A 42 4.49 -3.91 1.90
C LEU A 42 4.31 -4.36 3.34
N VAL A 43 3.04 -4.41 3.79
CA VAL A 43 2.71 -4.89 5.14
C VAL A 43 1.60 -5.92 5.04
N GLN A 44 1.56 -6.86 5.99
CA GLN A 44 0.59 -7.94 5.96
C GLN A 44 -0.71 -7.58 6.67
N GLU A 45 -0.67 -6.61 7.57
CA GLU A 45 -1.83 -6.20 8.35
C GLU A 45 -2.15 -4.74 8.10
N VAL A 46 -3.39 -4.36 8.36
CA VAL A 46 -3.82 -2.97 8.24
C VAL A 46 -3.01 -2.12 9.21
N PRO A 47 -2.29 -1.10 8.72
CA PRO A 47 -1.53 -0.23 9.61
C PRO A 47 -2.44 0.53 10.57
N PRO A 48 -2.10 0.60 11.86
CA PRO A 48 -2.89 1.35 12.82
C PRO A 48 -2.85 2.85 12.53
N ASN A 49 -3.93 3.55 12.84
CA ASN A 49 -4.04 5.00 12.70
C ASN A 49 -3.86 5.50 11.26
N LYS A 50 -4.11 4.64 10.28
CA LYS A 50 -4.06 5.03 8.87
C LYS A 50 -5.39 4.76 8.20
N THR A 51 -5.68 5.53 7.15
CA THR A 51 -6.93 5.43 6.39
C THR A 51 -6.66 4.79 5.04
N VAL A 52 -7.59 3.98 4.55
CA VAL A 52 -7.46 3.36 3.23
C VAL A 52 -7.46 4.42 2.13
N CYS A 53 -6.62 4.22 1.11
CA CYS A 53 -6.61 5.08 -0.07
C CYS A 53 -7.97 5.02 -0.76
N LYS A 54 -8.58 6.18 -0.99
CA LYS A 54 -9.90 6.25 -1.61
C LYS A 54 -9.93 5.66 -3.01
N HIS A 55 -8.86 5.82 -3.76
CA HIS A 55 -8.75 5.23 -5.10
C HIS A 55 -8.70 3.72 -5.04
N CYS A 56 -7.91 3.16 -4.12
CA CYS A 56 -7.85 1.72 -3.93
C CYS A 56 -9.20 1.15 -3.52
N GLU A 57 -9.87 1.83 -2.60
CA GLU A 57 -11.20 1.41 -2.14
C GLU A 57 -12.22 1.43 -3.27
N ARG A 58 -12.19 2.49 -4.09
CA ARG A 58 -13.11 2.59 -5.23
C ARG A 58 -12.89 1.46 -6.22
N ILE A 59 -11.64 1.17 -6.55
CA ILE A 59 -11.31 0.10 -7.49
C ILE A 59 -11.73 -1.26 -6.94
N LYS A 60 -11.49 -1.49 -5.65
CA LYS A 60 -11.94 -2.72 -4.99
C LYS A 60 -13.44 -2.90 -5.11
N ASN A 61 -14.21 -1.84 -4.90
CA ASN A 61 -15.66 -1.89 -4.96
C ASN A 61 -16.18 -2.05 -6.40
N GLN A 62 -15.40 -1.66 -7.38
CA GLN A 62 -15.77 -1.79 -8.80
C GLN A 62 -15.36 -3.14 -9.39
N ALA A 63 -14.52 -3.89 -8.72
CA ALA A 63 -13.94 -5.12 -9.25
C ALA A 63 -14.79 -6.36 -9.04
N ASP A 64 -16.01 -6.21 -8.70
CA ASP A 64 -16.93 -7.34 -8.46
C ASP A 64 -17.36 -8.06 -9.74
#